data_a68e841f2627901d9d5595ec1711029f
#
_entry.id   a68e841f2627901d9d5595ec1711029f
#
_cell.length_a   1.000
_cell.length_b   1.000
_cell.length_c   1.000
_cell.angle_alpha   90.00
_cell.angle_beta   90.00
_cell.angle_gamma   90.00
#
_symmetry.space_group_name_H-M   'P 1'
#
loop_
_entity.id
_entity.type
_entity.pdbx_description
1 polymer ?
#
loop_
_entity_poly.entity_id
_entity_poly.type
_entity_poly.pdbx_seq_one_letter_code
_entity_poly.pdbx_strand_id
1 'polypeptide(L)'
;WLKNSVHIWSAVKEENRKEIEAMTDELCKEYIAKNDTLANKNDMSALFRIGYGLYVVTSNDGKRDNGLIVNTVTQLTDNPYRVAVNINKANYSHHVIQQTGVLNVNCLSVEAPFSVFERFGFQSGRTADKFAGQKVNRSGNGLVFLDKYINAFMSLKVEQYVDLGTHGMFICSVTEARVMNDLDTMTYTYYQKNVKPKPETDGKKGFVCKVC
;
A
#
# COMPACT_ATOMS: atom_id res chain seq x y z
N TRP A 1 18.15 -34.13 -4.83
CA TRP A 1 18.20 -34.42 -6.26
C TRP A 1 16.78 -34.75 -6.71
N LEU A 2 16.25 -34.01 -7.72
CA LEU A 2 14.97 -34.31 -8.32
C LEU A 2 15.04 -35.68 -9.05
N LYS A 3 14.02 -36.49 -8.91
CA LYS A 3 13.93 -37.79 -9.62
C LYS A 3 13.60 -37.59 -11.09
N ASN A 4 12.91 -36.48 -11.43
CA ASN A 4 12.51 -36.15 -12.78
C ASN A 4 13.45 -35.09 -13.38
N SER A 5 13.82 -35.26 -14.64
CA SER A 5 14.55 -34.28 -15.45
C SER A 5 13.88 -34.12 -16.79
N VAL A 6 13.92 -32.93 -17.35
CA VAL A 6 13.34 -32.62 -18.68
C VAL A 6 14.44 -32.35 -19.66
N HIS A 7 14.44 -33.07 -20.78
CA HIS A 7 15.39 -32.88 -21.88
C HIS A 7 14.67 -32.29 -23.09
N ILE A 8 14.99 -31.04 -23.43
CA ILE A 8 14.41 -30.33 -24.58
C ILE A 8 15.50 -30.09 -25.61
N TRP A 9 15.40 -30.75 -26.78
CA TRP A 9 16.41 -30.66 -27.85
C TRP A 9 16.08 -29.63 -28.92
N SER A 10 14.78 -29.19 -29.01
CA SER A 10 14.32 -28.19 -30.00
C SER A 10 13.09 -27.45 -29.45
N ALA A 11 11.97 -27.45 -30.17
CA ALA A 11 10.72 -26.87 -29.69
C ALA A 11 10.07 -27.72 -28.59
N VAL A 12 9.40 -27.08 -27.62
CA VAL A 12 8.65 -27.77 -26.55
C VAL A 12 7.49 -28.56 -27.18
N LYS A 13 7.52 -29.88 -27.05
CA LYS A 13 6.47 -30.79 -27.50
C LYS A 13 5.53 -31.10 -26.34
N GLU A 14 4.39 -31.75 -26.64
CA GLU A 14 3.39 -32.13 -25.64
C GLU A 14 3.95 -33.09 -24.57
N GLU A 15 4.87 -33.97 -24.97
CA GLU A 15 5.60 -34.86 -24.06
C GLU A 15 6.43 -34.04 -23.04
N ASN A 16 7.16 -33.02 -23.51
CA ASN A 16 7.95 -32.15 -22.66
C ASN A 16 7.07 -31.33 -21.69
N ARG A 17 5.85 -30.96 -22.11
CA ARG A 17 4.91 -30.27 -21.21
C ARG A 17 4.51 -31.15 -20.05
N LYS A 18 4.19 -32.43 -20.29
CA LYS A 18 3.86 -33.40 -19.24
C LYS A 18 5.03 -33.63 -18.29
N GLU A 19 6.26 -33.71 -18.82
CA GLU A 19 7.46 -33.86 -18.01
C GLU A 19 7.72 -32.61 -17.15
N ILE A 20 7.51 -31.41 -17.70
CA ILE A 20 7.62 -30.14 -16.98
C ILE A 20 6.55 -30.07 -15.87
N GLU A 21 5.31 -30.46 -16.17
CA GLU A 21 4.23 -30.50 -15.18
C GLU A 21 4.55 -31.48 -14.05
N ALA A 22 5.01 -32.68 -14.36
CA ALA A 22 5.40 -33.68 -13.36
C ALA A 22 6.57 -33.20 -12.48
N MET A 23 7.57 -32.57 -13.08
CA MET A 23 8.69 -31.97 -12.34
C MET A 23 8.24 -30.79 -11.46
N THR A 24 7.33 -29.96 -11.96
CA THR A 24 6.76 -28.85 -11.19
C THR A 24 5.94 -29.36 -10.01
N ASP A 25 5.13 -30.40 -10.21
CA ASP A 25 4.35 -31.03 -9.16
C ASP A 25 5.23 -31.64 -8.08
N GLU A 26 6.35 -32.27 -8.46
CA GLU A 26 7.31 -32.84 -7.52
C GLU A 26 7.97 -31.74 -6.68
N LEU A 27 8.40 -30.63 -7.32
CA LEU A 27 8.95 -29.45 -6.65
C LEU A 27 7.94 -28.81 -5.70
N CYS A 28 6.69 -28.66 -6.16
CA CYS A 28 5.63 -28.09 -5.34
C CYS A 28 5.29 -28.97 -4.15
N LYS A 29 5.25 -30.29 -4.31
CA LYS A 29 4.99 -31.24 -3.20
C LYS A 29 6.10 -31.18 -2.14
N GLU A 30 7.38 -31.20 -2.54
CA GLU A 30 8.48 -31.04 -1.59
C GLU A 30 8.45 -29.67 -0.89
N TYR A 31 8.15 -28.60 -1.63
CA TYR A 31 8.04 -27.24 -1.07
C TYR A 31 6.85 -27.13 -0.11
N ILE A 32 5.69 -27.69 -0.48
CA ILE A 32 4.48 -27.72 0.35
C ILE A 32 4.73 -28.57 1.59
N ALA A 33 5.27 -29.78 1.45
CA ALA A 33 5.56 -30.67 2.58
C ALA A 33 6.59 -30.07 3.55
N LYS A 34 7.57 -29.32 3.04
CA LYS A 34 8.58 -28.64 3.86
C LYS A 34 8.02 -27.42 4.58
N ASN A 35 7.02 -26.76 4.00
CA ASN A 35 6.34 -25.58 4.57
C ASN A 35 5.09 -25.95 5.38
N ASP A 36 4.44 -27.09 5.16
CA ASP A 36 3.27 -27.52 5.93
C ASP A 36 3.56 -27.70 7.43
N THR A 37 4.78 -28.12 7.79
CA THR A 37 5.20 -28.17 9.20
C THR A 37 5.42 -26.78 9.81
N LEU A 38 5.69 -25.76 8.98
CA LEU A 38 5.80 -24.35 9.38
C LEU A 38 4.46 -23.61 9.24
N ALA A 39 3.63 -23.96 8.24
CA ALA A 39 2.33 -23.35 7.96
C ALA A 39 1.36 -23.51 9.14
N ASN A 40 1.38 -24.64 9.85
CA ASN A 40 0.55 -24.86 11.04
C ASN A 40 0.98 -24.05 12.29
N LYS A 41 2.19 -23.45 12.28
CA LYS A 41 2.67 -22.63 13.41
C LYS A 41 2.70 -21.13 13.12
N ASN A 42 2.83 -20.72 11.85
CA ASN A 42 2.96 -19.31 11.44
C ASN A 42 2.11 -19.01 10.20
N ASP A 43 0.81 -18.99 10.38
CA ASP A 43 -0.09 -18.50 9.33
C ASP A 43 -0.01 -16.97 9.27
N MET A 44 0.85 -16.47 8.38
CA MET A 44 1.04 -15.02 8.18
C MET A 44 -0.23 -14.32 7.65
N SER A 45 -1.25 -15.06 7.21
CA SER A 45 -2.55 -14.48 6.88
C SER A 45 -3.26 -13.86 8.08
N ALA A 46 -2.84 -14.23 9.30
CA ALA A 46 -3.28 -13.58 10.53
C ALA A 46 -3.04 -12.05 10.53
N LEU A 47 -1.98 -11.55 9.86
CA LEU A 47 -1.72 -10.13 9.72
C LEU A 47 -2.81 -9.39 8.94
N PHE A 48 -3.52 -10.07 8.02
CA PHE A 48 -4.66 -9.48 7.32
C PHE A 48 -5.91 -9.32 8.18
N ARG A 49 -5.89 -9.83 9.43
CA ARG A 49 -6.96 -9.61 10.41
C ARG A 49 -6.79 -8.30 11.18
N ILE A 50 -5.62 -7.67 11.11
CA ILE A 50 -5.42 -6.33 11.68
C ILE A 50 -6.29 -5.36 10.89
N GLY A 51 -7.15 -4.61 11.62
CA GLY A 51 -8.00 -3.59 11.03
C GLY A 51 -7.18 -2.37 10.61
N TYR A 52 -7.32 -1.95 9.35
CA TYR A 52 -6.66 -0.77 8.82
C TYR A 52 -7.68 0.19 8.22
N GLY A 53 -7.50 1.49 8.46
CA GLY A 53 -8.07 2.54 7.60
C GLY A 53 -7.32 2.64 6.28
N LEU A 54 -7.79 3.52 5.38
CA LEU A 54 -7.09 3.87 4.16
C LEU A 54 -6.94 5.38 4.06
N TYR A 55 -5.74 5.81 3.70
CA TYR A 55 -5.33 7.20 3.77
C TYR A 55 -4.56 7.60 2.51
N VAL A 56 -4.72 8.86 2.10
CA VAL A 56 -3.78 9.49 1.18
C VAL A 56 -2.82 10.34 2.00
N VAL A 57 -1.54 9.97 2.00
CA VAL A 57 -0.49 10.81 2.58
C VAL A 57 0.04 11.74 1.50
N THR A 58 0.06 13.05 1.76
CA THR A 58 0.59 14.05 0.83
C THR A 58 1.87 14.67 1.35
N SER A 59 2.73 15.05 0.43
CA SER A 59 4.04 15.70 0.66
C SER A 59 4.40 16.60 -0.52
N ASN A 60 5.45 17.41 -0.40
CA ASN A 60 5.96 18.24 -1.47
C ASN A 60 7.49 18.24 -1.41
N ASP A 61 8.14 18.04 -2.55
CA ASP A 61 9.61 17.99 -2.68
C ASP A 61 10.26 19.37 -2.95
N GLY A 62 9.48 20.45 -2.81
CA GLY A 62 9.87 21.81 -3.15
C GLY A 62 9.60 22.20 -4.61
N LYS A 63 9.25 21.23 -5.47
CA LYS A 63 8.93 21.42 -6.88
C LYS A 63 7.51 20.97 -7.23
N ARG A 64 7.10 19.82 -6.68
CA ARG A 64 5.80 19.19 -6.98
C ARG A 64 5.15 18.62 -5.74
N ASP A 65 3.83 18.73 -5.74
CA ASP A 65 3.00 18.00 -4.78
C ASP A 65 2.98 16.51 -5.13
N ASN A 66 3.03 15.69 -4.11
CA ASN A 66 2.99 14.25 -4.26
C ASN A 66 2.03 13.64 -3.24
N GLY A 67 1.56 12.42 -3.52
CA GLY A 67 0.70 11.67 -2.61
C GLY A 67 0.83 10.17 -2.84
N LEU A 68 0.55 9.39 -1.80
CA LEU A 68 0.52 7.93 -1.87
C LEU A 68 -0.59 7.37 -0.98
N ILE A 69 -1.08 6.19 -1.33
CA ILE A 69 -1.98 5.42 -0.44
C ILE A 69 -1.15 4.72 0.63
N VAL A 70 -1.60 4.82 1.87
CA VAL A 70 -1.11 4.02 3.00
C VAL A 70 -2.28 3.48 3.81
N ASN A 71 -2.07 2.37 4.51
CA ASN A 71 -3.03 1.78 5.45
C ASN A 71 -2.49 1.78 6.90
N THR A 72 -1.28 2.19 7.10
CA THR A 72 -0.53 2.10 8.35
C THR A 72 -0.38 3.46 9.03
N VAL A 73 -1.50 4.05 9.40
CA VAL A 73 -1.59 5.26 10.22
C VAL A 73 -2.22 4.88 11.56
N THR A 74 -1.55 5.22 12.66
CA THR A 74 -1.98 4.85 14.00
C THR A 74 -1.76 5.99 14.97
N GLN A 75 -2.79 6.37 15.74
CA GLN A 75 -2.63 7.27 16.87
C GLN A 75 -1.79 6.57 17.96
N LEU A 76 -0.77 7.26 18.46
CA LEU A 76 0.12 6.74 19.49
C LEU A 76 -0.23 7.26 20.89
N THR A 77 -0.49 8.56 20.98
CA THR A 77 -0.77 9.25 22.25
C THR A 77 -1.87 10.30 22.03
N ASP A 78 -2.52 10.70 23.11
CA ASP A 78 -3.56 11.72 23.15
C ASP A 78 -3.10 13.05 23.78
N ASN A 79 -2.05 13.02 24.60
CA ASN A 79 -1.46 14.21 25.20
C ASN A 79 0.07 14.09 25.33
N PRO A 80 0.84 14.70 24.44
CA PRO A 80 0.41 15.40 23.22
C PRO A 80 -0.10 14.41 22.15
N TYR A 81 -0.91 14.90 21.20
CA TYR A 81 -1.36 14.09 20.08
C TYR A 81 -0.19 13.70 19.18
N ARG A 82 0.07 12.39 19.10
CA ARG A 82 1.07 11.80 18.20
C ARG A 82 0.46 10.71 17.33
N VAL A 83 0.96 10.67 16.10
CA VAL A 83 0.55 9.70 15.09
C VAL A 83 1.78 9.05 14.49
N ALA A 84 1.76 7.73 14.34
CA ALA A 84 2.74 6.99 13.55
C ALA A 84 2.22 6.79 12.13
N VAL A 85 3.10 6.98 11.15
CA VAL A 85 2.85 6.69 9.74
C VAL A 85 3.97 5.81 9.22
N ASN A 86 3.66 4.57 8.80
CA ASN A 86 4.67 3.68 8.22
C ASN A 86 4.61 3.76 6.70
N ILE A 87 5.76 3.99 6.06
CA ILE A 87 5.87 4.14 4.61
C ILE A 87 6.98 3.25 4.08
N ASN A 88 6.67 2.47 3.04
CA ASN A 88 7.67 1.64 2.37
C ASN A 88 8.77 2.53 1.76
N LYS A 89 10.03 2.20 2.02
CA LYS A 89 11.21 2.95 1.54
C LYS A 89 11.35 2.99 0.02
N ALA A 90 10.73 2.05 -0.71
CA ALA A 90 10.69 2.08 -2.17
C ALA A 90 9.81 3.22 -2.72
N ASN A 91 8.88 3.75 -1.92
CA ASN A 91 8.03 4.86 -2.31
C ASN A 91 8.79 6.19 -2.33
N TYR A 92 8.57 6.97 -3.38
CA TYR A 92 9.19 8.30 -3.51
C TYR A 92 8.86 9.24 -2.34
N SER A 93 7.61 9.23 -1.89
CA SER A 93 7.16 10.06 -0.76
C SER A 93 7.92 9.78 0.55
N HIS A 94 8.43 8.55 0.76
CA HIS A 94 9.24 8.24 1.93
C HIS A 94 10.46 9.18 2.03
N HIS A 95 11.22 9.30 0.93
CA HIS A 95 12.41 10.16 0.89
C HIS A 95 12.05 11.64 1.03
N VAL A 96 10.98 12.08 0.37
CA VAL A 96 10.48 13.45 0.46
C VAL A 96 10.15 13.80 1.91
N ILE A 97 9.36 12.96 2.59
CA ILE A 97 8.96 13.20 3.99
C ILE A 97 10.17 13.14 4.93
N GLN A 98 11.12 12.25 4.69
CA GLN A 98 12.34 12.17 5.49
C GLN A 98 13.20 13.43 5.36
N GLN A 99 13.20 14.07 4.20
CA GLN A 99 13.94 15.32 3.95
C GLN A 99 13.21 16.56 4.47
N THR A 100 11.89 16.63 4.30
CA THR A 100 11.12 17.84 4.60
C THR A 100 10.59 17.88 6.04
N GLY A 101 10.44 16.72 6.67
CA GLY A 101 9.93 16.59 8.04
C GLY A 101 8.44 16.87 8.18
N VAL A 102 7.68 17.02 7.09
CA VAL A 102 6.25 17.34 7.13
C VAL A 102 5.45 16.50 6.16
N LEU A 103 4.21 16.18 6.53
CA LEU A 103 3.27 15.44 5.71
C LEU A 103 1.82 15.78 6.12
N ASN A 104 0.87 15.54 5.23
CA ASN A 104 -0.55 15.50 5.60
C ASN A 104 -1.08 14.06 5.46
N VAL A 105 -1.99 13.69 6.33
CA VAL A 105 -2.77 12.46 6.26
C VAL A 105 -4.21 12.82 5.94
N ASN A 106 -4.75 12.31 4.85
CA ASN A 106 -6.13 12.49 4.41
C ASN A 106 -6.88 11.17 4.62
N CYS A 107 -7.85 11.14 5.52
CA CYS A 107 -8.65 9.96 5.83
C CYS A 107 -9.68 9.74 4.72
N LEU A 108 -9.54 8.66 3.94
CA LEU A 108 -10.49 8.37 2.86
C LEU A 108 -11.86 7.99 3.42
N SER A 109 -12.90 8.58 2.85
CA SER A 109 -14.28 8.19 3.13
C SER A 109 -14.71 7.00 2.25
N VAL A 110 -15.77 6.31 2.65
CA VAL A 110 -16.36 5.18 1.90
C VAL A 110 -16.82 5.57 0.47
N GLU A 111 -16.97 6.86 0.19
CA GLU A 111 -17.32 7.37 -1.14
C GLU A 111 -16.12 7.48 -2.10
N ALA A 112 -14.88 7.23 -1.63
CA ALA A 112 -13.71 7.33 -2.50
C ALA A 112 -13.76 6.27 -3.61
N PRO A 113 -13.79 6.70 -4.90
CA PRO A 113 -13.85 5.79 -6.03
C PRO A 113 -12.47 5.15 -6.29
N PHE A 114 -12.46 4.07 -7.06
CA PHE A 114 -11.23 3.36 -7.41
C PHE A 114 -10.18 4.26 -8.08
N SER A 115 -10.60 5.28 -8.83
CA SER A 115 -9.69 6.24 -9.46
C SER A 115 -8.78 7.00 -8.50
N VAL A 116 -9.16 7.16 -7.23
CA VAL A 116 -8.29 7.71 -6.18
C VAL A 116 -7.10 6.75 -5.93
N PHE A 117 -7.38 5.44 -5.90
CA PHE A 117 -6.36 4.41 -5.71
C PHE A 117 -5.46 4.28 -6.94
N GLU A 118 -6.01 4.38 -8.15
CA GLU A 118 -5.20 4.42 -9.39
C GLU A 118 -4.21 5.58 -9.38
N ARG A 119 -4.67 6.76 -8.98
CA ARG A 119 -3.85 7.97 -8.95
C ARG A 119 -2.76 7.92 -7.87
N PHE A 120 -3.12 7.59 -6.65
CA PHE A 120 -2.21 7.68 -5.51
C PHE A 120 -1.51 6.37 -5.16
N GLY A 121 -2.07 5.21 -5.58
CA GLY A 121 -1.55 3.88 -5.26
C GLY A 121 -0.77 3.24 -6.41
N PHE A 122 -1.16 3.45 -7.68
CA PHE A 122 -0.57 2.74 -8.82
C PHE A 122 0.42 3.58 -9.65
N GLN A 123 0.57 4.86 -9.36
CA GLN A 123 1.51 5.74 -10.04
C GLN A 123 2.65 6.15 -9.11
N SER A 124 3.85 6.33 -9.66
CA SER A 124 4.98 6.87 -8.92
C SER A 124 5.05 8.39 -9.04
N GLY A 125 5.23 9.11 -7.91
CA GLY A 125 5.48 10.55 -7.92
C GLY A 125 6.82 10.95 -8.55
N ARG A 126 7.70 9.98 -8.87
CA ARG A 126 8.93 10.24 -9.65
C ARG A 126 8.60 10.59 -11.09
N THR A 127 7.61 9.94 -11.68
CA THR A 127 7.28 10.02 -13.10
C THR A 127 5.95 10.71 -13.39
N ALA A 128 5.00 10.72 -12.45
CA ALA A 128 3.68 11.31 -12.63
C ALA A 128 3.45 12.49 -11.68
N ASP A 129 2.91 13.57 -12.23
CA ASP A 129 2.34 14.65 -11.44
C ASP A 129 0.89 14.29 -11.09
N LYS A 130 0.70 13.87 -9.83
CA LYS A 130 -0.59 13.37 -9.35
C LYS A 130 -1.62 14.48 -9.12
N PHE A 131 -1.20 15.73 -9.14
CA PHE A 131 -2.06 16.92 -8.93
C PHE A 131 -2.16 17.82 -10.17
N ALA A 132 -1.56 17.43 -11.30
CA ALA A 132 -1.59 18.20 -12.53
C ALA A 132 -3.02 18.59 -12.94
N GLY A 133 -3.20 19.88 -13.24
CA GLY A 133 -4.49 20.42 -13.69
C GLY A 133 -5.58 20.48 -12.63
N GLN A 134 -5.27 20.21 -11.36
CA GLN A 134 -6.25 20.26 -10.26
C GLN A 134 -6.11 21.57 -9.46
N LYS A 135 -7.25 22.11 -9.06
CA LYS A 135 -7.28 23.12 -8.00
C LYS A 135 -7.03 22.40 -6.68
N VAL A 136 -5.99 22.81 -5.96
CA VAL A 136 -5.60 22.17 -4.69
C VAL A 136 -5.86 23.12 -3.52
N ASN A 137 -6.24 22.54 -2.39
CA ASN A 137 -6.31 23.25 -1.11
C ASN A 137 -5.03 22.96 -0.32
N ARG A 138 -4.57 23.92 0.49
CA ARG A 138 -3.38 23.77 1.31
C ARG A 138 -3.69 23.99 2.79
N SER A 139 -3.10 23.18 3.62
CA SER A 139 -3.15 23.31 5.07
C SER A 139 -2.07 24.27 5.60
N GLY A 140 -2.06 24.49 6.91
CA GLY A 140 -1.13 25.42 7.55
C GLY A 140 0.35 25.13 7.34
N ASN A 141 0.72 23.87 7.04
CA ASN A 141 2.10 23.48 6.71
C ASN A 141 2.43 23.65 5.20
N GLY A 142 1.52 24.22 4.40
CA GLY A 142 1.69 24.45 2.97
C GLY A 142 1.44 23.23 2.06
N LEU A 143 1.23 22.04 2.62
CA LEU A 143 0.98 20.84 1.85
C LEU A 143 -0.48 20.73 1.41
N VAL A 144 -0.69 20.02 0.30
CA VAL A 144 -2.03 19.76 -0.22
C VAL A 144 -2.80 18.85 0.74
N PHE A 145 -4.07 19.19 0.97
CA PHE A 145 -5.07 18.25 1.45
C PHE A 145 -6.19 18.09 0.41
N LEU A 146 -6.82 16.93 0.38
CA LEU A 146 -7.90 16.64 -0.56
C LEU A 146 -9.18 17.31 -0.09
N ASP A 147 -9.97 17.81 -1.05
CA ASP A 147 -11.29 18.43 -0.78
C ASP A 147 -12.45 17.44 -0.99
N LYS A 148 -12.19 16.30 -1.62
CA LYS A 148 -13.17 15.28 -1.95
C LYS A 148 -12.71 13.91 -1.50
N TYR A 149 -13.68 13.05 -1.25
CA TYR A 149 -13.45 11.63 -0.91
C TYR A 149 -12.70 11.40 0.41
N ILE A 150 -12.66 12.42 1.27
CA ILE A 150 -12.11 12.33 2.62
C ILE A 150 -13.15 12.78 3.64
N ASN A 151 -13.08 12.24 4.85
CA ASN A 151 -13.91 12.69 5.97
C ASN A 151 -13.13 13.50 7.01
N ALA A 152 -11.79 13.42 6.98
CA ALA A 152 -10.92 14.23 7.83
C ALA A 152 -9.52 14.36 7.19
N PHE A 153 -8.76 15.38 7.64
CA PHE A 153 -7.32 15.41 7.39
C PHE A 153 -6.56 15.89 8.63
N MET A 154 -5.26 15.56 8.67
CA MET A 154 -4.32 15.97 9.69
C MET A 154 -3.02 16.46 9.04
N SER A 155 -2.51 17.60 9.49
CA SER A 155 -1.16 18.08 9.18
C SER A 155 -0.21 17.60 10.28
N LEU A 156 0.88 16.98 9.87
CA LEU A 156 1.82 16.32 10.76
C LEU A 156 3.24 16.88 10.58
N LYS A 157 3.95 16.99 11.70
CA LYS A 157 5.40 17.30 11.73
C LYS A 157 6.13 16.09 12.30
N VAL A 158 7.13 15.60 11.59
CA VAL A 158 7.97 14.47 12.02
C VAL A 158 8.80 14.88 13.23
N GLU A 159 8.70 14.15 14.32
CA GLU A 159 9.51 14.29 15.53
C GLU A 159 10.63 13.24 15.58
N GLN A 160 10.32 12.02 15.12
CA GLN A 160 11.27 10.90 15.14
C GLN A 160 11.04 10.00 13.92
N TYR A 161 12.13 9.46 13.40
CA TYR A 161 12.14 8.43 12.38
C TYR A 161 12.74 7.14 12.92
N VAL A 162 12.07 6.00 12.66
CA VAL A 162 12.56 4.67 13.02
C VAL A 162 12.68 3.83 11.76
N ASP A 163 13.86 3.29 11.51
CA ASP A 163 14.12 2.39 10.40
C ASP A 163 13.65 0.98 10.75
N LEU A 164 12.68 0.45 9.97
CA LEU A 164 12.13 -0.89 10.13
C LEU A 164 12.59 -1.85 9.01
N GLY A 165 13.72 -1.58 8.36
CA GLY A 165 14.21 -2.37 7.23
C GLY A 165 13.54 -1.98 5.91
N THR A 166 12.44 -2.62 5.54
CA THR A 166 11.70 -2.31 4.29
C THR A 166 10.85 -1.04 4.38
N HIS A 167 10.48 -0.62 5.58
CA HIS A 167 9.66 0.55 5.85
C HIS A 167 10.37 1.51 6.79
N GLY A 168 9.98 2.77 6.75
CA GLY A 168 10.30 3.78 7.75
C GLY A 168 9.04 4.16 8.51
N MET A 169 9.12 4.20 9.84
CA MET A 169 8.08 4.71 10.71
C MET A 169 8.39 6.16 11.08
N PHE A 170 7.48 7.04 10.72
CA PHE A 170 7.51 8.45 11.07
C PHE A 170 6.61 8.67 12.27
N ILE A 171 7.18 9.03 13.40
CA ILE A 171 6.45 9.45 14.63
C ILE A 171 6.28 10.96 14.52
N CYS A 172 5.05 11.42 14.51
CA CYS A 172 4.72 12.80 14.19
C CYS A 172 3.83 13.43 15.26
N SER A 173 4.03 14.72 15.52
CA SER A 173 3.06 15.56 16.22
C SER A 173 1.98 16.06 15.25
N VAL A 174 0.75 16.19 15.74
CA VAL A 174 -0.36 16.79 14.99
C VAL A 174 -0.30 18.31 15.13
N THR A 175 -0.14 19.02 14.01
CA THR A 175 -0.07 20.50 13.99
C THR A 175 -1.40 21.14 13.57
N GLU A 176 -2.23 20.44 12.80
CA GLU A 176 -3.58 20.82 12.39
C GLU A 176 -4.41 19.56 12.17
N ALA A 177 -5.68 19.60 12.53
CA ALA A 177 -6.62 18.53 12.24
C ALA A 177 -8.01 19.11 11.98
N ARG A 178 -8.73 18.54 10.99
CA ARG A 178 -10.12 18.94 10.66
C ARG A 178 -10.95 17.72 10.29
N VAL A 179 -12.17 17.69 10.80
CA VAL A 179 -13.25 16.83 10.29
C VAL A 179 -13.91 17.57 9.13
N MET A 180 -14.06 16.90 7.99
CA MET A 180 -14.61 17.47 6.75
C MET A 180 -16.10 17.17 6.58
N ASN A 181 -16.52 16.00 7.04
CA ASN A 181 -17.91 15.52 7.01
C ASN A 181 -18.05 14.29 7.93
N ASP A 182 -19.29 13.78 8.07
CA ASP A 182 -19.65 12.66 8.95
C ASP A 182 -19.70 11.30 8.22
N LEU A 183 -19.15 11.20 7.00
CA LEU A 183 -19.06 9.92 6.28
C LEU A 183 -18.14 8.95 7.00
N ASP A 184 -18.45 7.66 6.88
CA ASP A 184 -17.58 6.61 7.43
C ASP A 184 -16.20 6.62 6.79
N THR A 185 -15.18 6.35 7.61
CA THR A 185 -13.81 6.16 7.11
C THR A 185 -13.70 4.84 6.36
N MET A 186 -13.09 4.88 5.18
CA MET A 186 -12.84 3.68 4.39
C MET A 186 -11.83 2.77 5.10
N THR A 187 -12.24 1.55 5.39
CA THR A 187 -11.33 0.51 5.87
C THR A 187 -10.75 -0.29 4.70
N TYR A 188 -9.59 -0.92 4.93
CA TYR A 188 -9.00 -1.81 3.93
C TYR A 188 -9.94 -2.96 3.55
N THR A 189 -10.68 -3.50 4.51
CA THR A 189 -11.70 -4.53 4.28
C THR A 189 -12.84 -4.02 3.40
N TYR A 190 -13.33 -2.80 3.63
CA TYR A 190 -14.36 -2.19 2.80
C TYR A 190 -13.87 -2.00 1.35
N TYR A 191 -12.67 -1.46 1.19
CA TYR A 191 -12.04 -1.29 -0.13
C TYR A 191 -11.95 -2.60 -0.91
N GLN A 192 -11.47 -3.68 -0.29
CA GLN A 192 -11.33 -4.98 -0.93
C GLN A 192 -12.68 -5.57 -1.37
N LYS A 193 -13.75 -5.32 -0.62
CA LYS A 193 -15.08 -5.87 -0.91
C LYS A 193 -15.87 -5.04 -1.91
N ASN A 194 -15.77 -3.71 -1.85
CA ASN A 194 -16.72 -2.80 -2.50
C ASN A 194 -16.12 -1.88 -3.56
N VAL A 195 -14.81 -1.57 -3.49
CA VAL A 195 -14.19 -0.55 -4.35
C VAL A 195 -13.21 -1.17 -5.34
N LYS A 196 -12.41 -2.14 -4.90
CA LYS A 196 -11.41 -2.79 -5.73
C LYS A 196 -12.10 -3.56 -6.86
N PRO A 197 -11.72 -3.35 -8.15
CA PRO A 197 -12.24 -4.14 -9.25
C PRO A 197 -12.00 -5.63 -9.01
N LYS A 198 -13.05 -6.42 -9.19
CA LYS A 198 -12.92 -7.89 -9.16
C LYS A 198 -12.20 -8.32 -10.44
N PRO A 199 -11.28 -9.30 -10.37
CA PRO A 199 -10.70 -9.87 -11.59
C PRO A 199 -11.86 -10.42 -12.44
N GLU A 200 -11.87 -10.08 -13.72
CA GLU A 200 -12.77 -10.73 -14.67
C GLU A 200 -12.52 -12.24 -14.62
N THR A 201 -13.58 -13.02 -14.51
CA THR A 201 -13.54 -14.48 -14.39
C THR A 201 -13.28 -15.18 -15.73
N ASP A 202 -12.45 -14.60 -16.58
CA ASP A 202 -11.89 -15.24 -17.75
C ASP A 202 -10.51 -15.79 -17.37
N GLY A 203 -10.46 -17.08 -17.13
CA GLY A 203 -9.36 -18.04 -16.99
C GLY A 203 -7.88 -17.62 -17.07
N LYS A 204 -7.53 -16.36 -16.96
CA LYS A 204 -6.15 -15.84 -16.95
C LYS A 204 -5.80 -15.27 -15.57
N LYS A 205 -4.76 -15.81 -14.98
CA LYS A 205 -4.19 -15.47 -13.67
C LYS A 205 -4.16 -13.96 -13.45
N GLY A 206 -5.00 -13.49 -12.51
CA GLY A 206 -5.10 -12.09 -12.15
C GLY A 206 -3.78 -11.56 -11.59
N PHE A 207 -3.42 -10.34 -11.96
CA PHE A 207 -2.33 -9.58 -11.36
C PHE A 207 -2.61 -9.40 -9.87
N VAL A 208 -1.73 -9.91 -9.04
CA VAL A 208 -1.72 -9.61 -7.60
C VAL A 208 -1.16 -8.21 -7.44
N CYS A 209 -2.04 -7.25 -7.13
CA CYS A 209 -1.61 -5.91 -6.77
C CYS A 209 -0.84 -5.95 -5.45
N LYS A 210 0.47 -5.73 -5.49
CA LYS A 210 1.30 -5.50 -4.31
C LYS A 210 1.16 -4.02 -3.90
N VAL A 211 0.06 -3.68 -3.24
CA VAL A 211 -0.07 -2.44 -2.48
C VAL A 211 -0.01 -2.82 -1.01
N CYS A 212 1.16 -2.82 -0.47
CA CYS A 212 1.50 -2.71 0.95
C CYS A 212 2.90 -2.12 1.04
#